data_484bde80febab6841a2329e42761acb3
#
_entry.id   484bde80febab6841a2329e42761acb3
#
_cell.length_a   1.000
_cell.length_b   1.000
_cell.length_c   1.000
_cell.angle_alpha   90.00
_cell.angle_beta   90.00
_cell.angle_gamma   90.00
#
_symmetry.space_group_name_H-M   'P 1'
#
loop_
_entity.id
_entity.type
_entity.pdbx_description
1 polymer ?
#
loop_
_entity_poly.entity_id
_entity_poly.type
_entity_poly.pdbx_seq_one_letter_code
_entity_poly.pdbx_strand_id
1 'polypeptide(L)'
;MADGKKYFVLMEGGKDTTQVFASKQPRGAAXKAATRGHTDIKLRERGTKRVHHFTGSISMVDKPAGGPDWLPDKIKKANVKKQGILHLD
;
A
#
# COMPACT_ATOMS: atom_id res chain seq x y z
N MET A 1 23.72 -10.31 3.08
CA MET A 1 23.50 -9.07 2.38
C MET A 1 22.07 -8.58 2.54
N ALA A 2 21.91 -7.32 2.75
CA ALA A 2 20.58 -6.77 2.94
C ALA A 2 19.77 -6.94 1.66
N ASP A 3 18.52 -7.25 1.83
CA ASP A 3 17.65 -7.42 0.68
C ASP A 3 17.03 -6.10 0.20
N GLY A 4 17.40 -4.99 0.81
CA GLY A 4 16.91 -3.69 0.40
C GLY A 4 15.53 -3.36 0.90
N LYS A 5 14.98 -4.17 1.76
CA LYS A 5 13.66 -3.87 2.31
C LYS A 5 13.69 -2.62 3.17
N LYS A 6 12.64 -1.84 3.04
CA LYS A 6 12.44 -0.67 3.86
C LYS A 6 11.14 -0.83 4.63
N TYR A 7 11.03 -0.08 5.69
CA TYR A 7 9.82 -0.14 6.51
C TYR A 7 9.08 1.17 6.38
N PHE A 8 7.79 1.06 6.11
CA PHE A 8 6.94 2.22 5.90
C PHE A 8 5.85 2.23 6.95
N VAL A 9 5.75 3.34 7.66
CA VAL A 9 4.76 3.48 8.72
C VAL A 9 3.53 4.16 8.14
N LEU A 10 2.37 3.54 8.31
CA LEU A 10 1.14 4.14 7.85
C LEU A 10 0.79 5.31 8.76
N MET A 11 0.52 6.45 8.14
CA MET A 11 0.15 7.65 8.88
C MET A 11 -1.32 7.95 8.69
N GLU A 12 -1.94 8.42 9.74
CA GLU A 12 -3.34 8.88 9.67
C GLU A 12 -3.45 10.16 10.47
N GLY A 13 -4.08 11.17 9.86
CA GLY A 13 -4.26 12.44 10.55
C GLY A 13 -2.95 13.12 10.89
N GLY A 14 -1.91 12.89 10.11
CA GLY A 14 -0.62 13.49 10.35
C GLY A 14 0.22 12.80 11.41
N LYS A 15 -0.22 11.65 11.90
CA LYS A 15 0.50 10.92 12.94
C LYS A 15 0.77 9.49 12.49
N ASP A 16 1.87 8.94 13.00
CA ASP A 16 2.18 7.54 12.74
C ASP A 16 1.16 6.65 13.44
N THR A 17 0.75 5.60 12.74
CA THR A 17 -0.03 4.55 13.39
C THR A 17 0.89 3.41 13.76
N THR A 18 0.31 2.34 14.31
CA THR A 18 1.10 1.16 14.64
C THR A 18 1.31 0.24 13.45
N GLN A 19 0.73 0.54 12.31
CA GLN A 19 0.87 -0.32 11.15
C GLN A 19 2.15 0.01 10.40
N VAL A 20 2.96 -1.02 10.19
CA VAL A 20 4.22 -0.89 9.49
C VAL A 20 4.25 -1.93 8.37
N PHE A 21 4.59 -1.49 7.18
CA PHE A 21 4.67 -2.38 6.03
C PHE A 21 6.12 -2.48 5.57
N ALA A 22 6.58 -3.68 5.34
CA ALA A 22 7.93 -3.91 4.83
C ALA A 22 7.85 -4.14 3.33
N SER A 23 8.65 -3.41 2.57
CA SER A 23 8.65 -3.54 1.12
C SER A 23 9.92 -2.90 0.57
N LYS A 24 10.33 -3.36 -0.59
CA LYS A 24 11.47 -2.74 -1.24
C LYS A 24 11.13 -1.38 -1.84
N GLN A 25 9.85 -1.14 -2.11
CA GLN A 25 9.41 0.11 -2.72
C GLN A 25 8.17 0.62 -2.00
N PRO A 26 7.99 1.95 -1.98
CA PRO A 26 6.79 2.50 -1.35
C PRO A 26 5.50 2.01 -1.99
N ARG A 27 5.52 1.78 -3.30
CA ARG A 27 4.32 1.32 -3.98
C ARG A 27 3.90 -0.05 -3.48
N GLY A 28 4.86 -0.94 -3.19
CA GLY A 28 4.53 -2.25 -2.63
C GLY A 28 3.87 -2.13 -1.27
N ALA A 29 4.35 -1.21 -0.43
CA ALA A 29 3.72 -0.98 0.85
C ALA A 29 2.32 -0.42 0.67
N ALA A 30 2.13 0.46 -0.31
CA ALA A 30 0.81 1.01 -0.58
C ALA A 30 -0.18 -0.06 -1.02
N UNK A 31 0.20 -0.97 -1.70
CA UNK A 31 -0.50 -1.80 -2.01
C UNK A 31 -0.96 -2.51 -1.05
N LYS A 32 -0.16 -2.94 -0.14
CA LYS A 32 -0.59 -3.69 1.04
C LYS A 32 -1.64 -2.91 1.84
N ALA A 33 -1.43 -1.61 1.98
CA ALA A 33 -2.40 -0.80 2.70
C ALA A 33 -3.74 -0.76 1.98
N ALA A 34 -3.73 -0.65 0.66
CA ALA A 34 -4.97 -0.63 -0.10
C ALA A 34 -5.72 -1.94 0.04
N THR A 35 -5.00 -3.05 0.09
CA THR A 35 -5.63 -4.35 0.29
C THR A 35 -6.38 -4.42 1.62
N ARG A 36 -5.90 -3.67 2.61
CA ARG A 36 -6.56 -3.62 3.90
C ARG A 36 -7.71 -2.62 3.94
N GLY A 37 -7.97 -1.94 2.83
CA GLY A 37 -9.10 -1.03 2.74
C GLY A 37 -8.78 0.44 2.89
N HIS A 38 -7.51 0.78 2.99
CA HIS A 38 -7.15 2.20 3.11
C HIS A 38 -7.24 2.87 1.76
N THR A 39 -7.81 4.07 1.74
CA THR A 39 -7.93 4.84 0.51
C THR A 39 -6.99 6.03 0.49
N ASP A 40 -6.77 6.68 1.61
CA ASP A 40 -5.83 7.78 1.69
C ASP A 40 -4.60 7.24 2.40
N ILE A 41 -3.58 6.92 1.62
CA ILE A 41 -2.43 6.18 2.12
C ILE A 41 -1.24 7.10 2.19
N LYS A 42 -0.75 7.34 3.40
CA LYS A 42 0.46 8.11 3.61
C LYS A 42 1.43 7.23 4.36
N LEU A 43 2.57 6.99 3.76
CA LEU A 43 3.54 6.05 4.28
C LEU A 43 4.86 6.78 4.53
N ARG A 44 5.24 6.87 5.82
CA ARG A 44 6.51 7.49 6.16
C ARG A 44 7.60 6.43 6.12
N GLU A 45 8.60 6.67 5.32
CA GLU A 45 9.75 5.78 5.26
C GLU A 45 10.54 5.89 6.56
N ARG A 46 10.67 4.78 7.28
CA ARG A 46 11.34 4.80 8.58
C ARG A 46 12.77 5.28 8.43
N GLY A 47 13.17 6.10 9.37
CA GLY A 47 14.50 6.70 9.33
C GLY A 47 14.59 7.96 8.52
N THR A 48 13.48 8.40 7.95
CA THR A 48 13.44 9.63 7.16
C THR A 48 12.21 10.42 7.51
N LYS A 49 12.14 11.62 6.97
CA LYS A 49 10.94 12.45 7.08
C LYS A 49 10.14 12.45 5.78
N ARG A 50 10.41 11.52 4.91
CA ARG A 50 9.73 11.42 3.63
C ARG A 50 8.42 10.64 3.79
N VAL A 51 7.34 11.24 3.33
CA VAL A 51 6.03 10.59 3.37
C VAL A 51 5.58 10.37 1.92
N HIS A 52 5.38 9.11 1.56
CA HIS A 52 4.90 8.77 0.23
C HIS A 52 3.40 8.72 0.25
N HIS A 53 2.77 9.52 -0.58
CA HIS A 53 1.32 9.65 -0.59
C HIS A 53 0.75 8.90 -1.78
N PHE A 54 -0.16 8.00 -1.50
CA PHE A 54 -0.86 7.22 -2.52
C PHE A 54 -2.35 7.26 -2.26
N THR A 55 -3.11 7.06 -3.31
CA THR A 55 -4.54 6.85 -3.21
C THR A 55 -4.81 5.39 -3.50
N GLY A 56 -5.53 4.72 -2.62
CA GLY A 56 -5.86 3.32 -2.79
C GLY A 56 -7.31 3.13 -3.18
N SER A 57 -7.57 2.07 -3.95
CA SER A 57 -8.92 1.71 -4.29
C SER A 57 -9.00 0.20 -4.44
N ILE A 58 -10.20 -0.33 -4.22
CA ILE A 58 -10.46 -1.75 -4.43
C ILE A 58 -11.58 -1.86 -5.44
N SER A 59 -11.35 -2.67 -6.45
CA SER A 59 -12.36 -2.94 -7.45
C SER A 59 -12.60 -4.43 -7.55
N MET A 60 -13.79 -4.78 -8.01
CA MET A 60 -14.12 -6.18 -8.25
C MET A 60 -13.85 -6.49 -9.70
N VAL A 61 -13.10 -7.54 -9.95
CA VAL A 61 -12.78 -7.95 -11.31
C VAL A 61 -13.21 -9.41 -11.49
N ASP A 62 -13.46 -9.78 -12.74
CA ASP A 62 -13.80 -11.16 -13.05
C ASP A 62 -12.59 -12.03 -12.81
N LYS A 63 -12.84 -13.27 -12.37
CA LYS A 63 -11.74 -14.18 -12.18
C LYS A 63 -11.07 -14.47 -13.51
N PRO A 64 -9.75 -14.67 -13.52
CA PRO A 64 -9.04 -14.89 -14.78
C PRO A 64 -9.46 -16.20 -15.42
N ALA A 65 -9.46 -16.21 -16.74
CA ALA A 65 -9.74 -17.42 -17.49
C ALA A 65 -8.69 -18.47 -17.16
N GLY A 66 -9.15 -19.71 -16.96
CA GLY A 66 -8.24 -20.78 -16.59
C GLY A 66 -7.83 -20.77 -15.12
N GLY A 67 -8.41 -19.90 -14.33
CA GLY A 67 -8.12 -19.89 -12.89
C GLY A 67 -8.74 -21.09 -12.18
N PRO A 68 -8.32 -21.33 -10.92
CA PRO A 68 -8.88 -22.44 -10.17
C PRO A 68 -10.38 -22.31 -9.97
N ASP A 69 -11.05 -23.45 -9.91
CA ASP A 69 -12.49 -23.43 -9.72
C ASP A 69 -12.91 -22.91 -8.36
N TRP A 70 -12.00 -22.98 -7.38
CA TRP A 70 -12.36 -22.51 -6.03
C TRP A 70 -12.41 -20.99 -5.94
N LEU A 71 -11.90 -20.26 -6.91
CA LEU A 71 -11.98 -18.81 -6.88
C LEU A 71 -13.41 -18.34 -7.12
N PRO A 72 -13.84 -17.30 -6.40
CA PRO A 72 -15.16 -16.75 -6.70
C PRO A 72 -15.18 -16.08 -8.07
N ASP A 73 -16.39 -15.91 -8.60
CA ASP A 73 -16.53 -15.28 -9.91
C ASP A 73 -15.96 -13.87 -9.94
N LYS A 74 -16.04 -13.16 -8.83
CA LYS A 74 -15.49 -11.82 -8.73
C LYS A 74 -14.45 -11.81 -7.62
N ILE A 75 -13.32 -11.20 -7.88
CA ILE A 75 -12.29 -11.09 -6.87
C ILE A 75 -11.94 -9.63 -6.66
N LYS A 76 -11.55 -9.32 -5.44
CA LYS A 76 -11.13 -7.97 -5.10
C LYS A 76 -9.73 -7.75 -5.60
N LYS A 77 -9.52 -6.60 -6.20
CA LYS A 77 -8.20 -6.21 -6.66
C LYS A 77 -7.89 -4.82 -6.14
N ALA A 78 -6.79 -4.70 -5.41
CA ALA A 78 -6.36 -3.42 -4.88
C ALA A 78 -5.49 -2.71 -5.89
N ASN A 79 -5.70 -1.42 -6.03
CA ASN A 79 -4.90 -0.57 -6.90
C ASN A 79 -4.46 0.64 -6.14
N VAL A 80 -3.29 1.16 -6.48
CA VAL A 80 -2.81 2.39 -5.87
C VAL A 80 -2.33 3.34 -6.95
N LYS A 81 -2.49 4.62 -6.66
CA LYS A 81 -2.03 5.66 -7.55
C LYS A 81 -1.14 6.61 -6.76
N LYS A 82 0.06 6.85 -7.26
CA LYS A 82 0.98 7.73 -6.57
C LYS A 82 0.51 9.17 -6.68
N GLN A 83 0.48 9.87 -5.55
CA GLN A 83 0.08 11.27 -5.52
C GLN A 83 1.28 12.20 -5.35
N GLY A 84 2.33 11.73 -4.71
CA GLY A 84 3.48 12.56 -4.51
C GLY A 84 4.23 12.21 -3.26
N ILE A 85 5.21 13.02 -2.95
CA ILE A 85 6.01 12.84 -1.74
C ILE A 85 5.91 14.09 -0.91
N LEU A 86 5.59 13.91 0.36
CA LEU A 86 5.53 14.99 1.33
C LEU A 86 6.72 14.88 2.27
N HIS A 87 7.13 16.00 2.80
CA HIS A 87 8.23 16.01 3.77
C HIS A 87 7.72 16.55 5.10
N LEU A 88 8.03 15.83 6.16
CA LEU A 88 7.73 16.30 7.49
C LEU A 88 8.79 17.29 7.93
N ASP A 89 8.37 18.30 8.65
CA ASP A 89 9.33 19.28 9.18
C ASP A 89 9.81 18.89 10.56
#